data_857a9aab00d0c3385605ac174803a815
#
_entry.id   857a9aab00d0c3385605ac174803a815
#
_cell.length_a   1.000
_cell.length_b   1.000
_cell.length_c   1.000
_cell.angle_alpha   90.00
_cell.angle_beta   90.00
_cell.angle_gamma   90.00
#
_symmetry.space_group_name_H-M   'P 1'
#
loop_
_entity.id
_entity.type
_entity.pdbx_description
1 polymer ?
#
loop_
_entity_poly.entity_id
_entity_poly.type
_entity_poly.pdbx_seq_one_letter_code
_entity_poly.pdbx_strand_id
1 'polypeptide(L)'
;MAPPRESVALGMFARAQMNKTLVPTFWPVHGQVTAGFGQRLDPFSGEGTFHAGLDISAPFGTMVQAAGDGIVIYAGRDSGYGNEVLVNHGNGITTKYGHLSKIHAVIGQEVKRGQVIGTVGMTGRATGPHLHYEVCVNDTPVNPAKYLRH
;
A
#
# COMPACT_ATOMS: atom_id res chain seq x y z
N MET A 1 29.95 -3.53 -13.65
CA MET A 1 30.06 -3.98 -15.05
C MET A 1 28.84 -3.52 -15.83
N ALA A 2 29.05 -2.85 -16.93
CA ALA A 2 27.94 -2.37 -17.76
C ALA A 2 27.29 -3.54 -18.50
N PRO A 3 25.96 -3.63 -18.59
CA PRO A 3 25.29 -4.66 -19.36
C PRO A 3 25.54 -4.46 -20.87
N PRO A 4 25.48 -5.53 -21.69
CA PRO A 4 25.53 -5.41 -23.13
C PRO A 4 24.41 -4.54 -23.67
N ARG A 5 24.62 -3.91 -24.83
CA ARG A 5 23.62 -3.03 -25.46
C ARG A 5 22.28 -3.70 -25.68
N GLU A 6 22.30 -4.96 -26.09
CA GLU A 6 21.09 -5.76 -26.32
C GLU A 6 20.31 -5.95 -25.02
N SER A 7 21.01 -6.22 -23.91
CA SER A 7 20.39 -6.36 -22.59
C SER A 7 19.78 -5.05 -22.13
N VAL A 8 20.43 -3.91 -22.44
CA VAL A 8 19.89 -2.58 -22.09
C VAL A 8 18.59 -2.32 -22.87
N ALA A 9 18.58 -2.61 -24.18
CA ALA A 9 17.39 -2.42 -25.01
C ALA A 9 16.23 -3.32 -24.55
N LEU A 10 16.51 -4.59 -24.27
CA LEU A 10 15.51 -5.52 -23.74
C LEU A 10 15.04 -5.09 -22.36
N GLY A 11 15.95 -4.58 -21.53
CA GLY A 11 15.60 -4.07 -20.20
C GLY A 11 14.68 -2.87 -20.27
N MET A 12 14.89 -1.96 -21.22
CA MET A 12 14.01 -0.81 -21.42
C MET A 12 12.61 -1.23 -21.88
N PHE A 13 12.55 -2.19 -22.81
CA PHE A 13 11.27 -2.74 -23.27
C PHE A 13 10.54 -3.47 -22.16
N ALA A 14 11.22 -4.31 -21.41
CA ALA A 14 10.65 -5.02 -20.26
C ALA A 14 10.17 -4.03 -19.20
N ARG A 15 10.93 -2.95 -18.97
CA ARG A 15 10.54 -1.91 -18.01
C ARG A 15 9.27 -1.19 -18.44
N ALA A 16 9.11 -0.91 -19.73
CA ALA A 16 7.89 -0.31 -20.26
C ALA A 16 6.67 -1.21 -20.05
N GLN A 17 6.84 -2.53 -20.21
CA GLN A 17 5.78 -3.49 -19.93
C GLN A 17 5.49 -3.61 -18.44
N MET A 18 6.54 -3.60 -17.61
CA MET A 18 6.42 -3.70 -16.15
C MET A 18 5.80 -2.47 -15.51
N ASN A 19 5.91 -1.27 -16.14
CA ASN A 19 5.34 -0.04 -15.59
C ASN A 19 3.83 -0.16 -15.35
N LYS A 20 3.13 -0.99 -16.12
CA LYS A 20 1.70 -1.22 -15.94
C LYS A 20 1.39 -1.98 -14.65
N THR A 21 2.29 -2.88 -14.23
CA THR A 21 2.12 -3.69 -13.01
C THR A 21 2.79 -3.05 -11.80
N LEU A 22 3.70 -2.09 -12.00
CA LEU A 22 4.31 -1.31 -10.92
C LEU A 22 3.34 -0.30 -10.31
N VAL A 23 2.47 0.30 -11.14
CA VAL A 23 1.51 1.28 -10.64
C VAL A 23 0.52 0.60 -9.70
N PRO A 24 0.26 1.16 -8.50
CA PRO A 24 -0.59 0.50 -7.50
C PRO A 24 -2.08 0.66 -7.82
N THR A 25 -2.54 -0.06 -8.84
CA THR A 25 -3.92 -0.01 -9.33
C THR A 25 -4.82 -1.11 -8.77
N PHE A 26 -4.22 -2.13 -8.15
CA PHE A 26 -4.94 -3.29 -7.63
C PHE A 26 -5.46 -3.01 -6.22
N TRP A 27 -6.71 -3.31 -5.96
CA TRP A 27 -7.30 -3.15 -4.63
C TRP A 27 -6.58 -4.07 -3.64
N PRO A 28 -6.02 -3.51 -2.55
CA PRO A 28 -5.24 -4.32 -1.61
C PRO A 28 -6.09 -5.27 -0.77
N VAL A 29 -7.39 -5.01 -0.69
CA VAL A 29 -8.33 -5.87 0.04
C VAL A 29 -9.72 -5.67 -0.55
N HIS A 30 -10.54 -6.71 -0.48
CA HIS A 30 -11.95 -6.62 -0.84
C HIS A 30 -12.74 -6.16 0.39
N GLY A 31 -13.35 -4.99 0.29
CA GLY A 31 -14.09 -4.42 1.40
C GLY A 31 -14.70 -3.07 1.04
N GLN A 32 -15.34 -2.46 2.00
CA GLN A 32 -15.98 -1.17 1.84
C GLN A 32 -15.08 -0.06 2.36
N VAL A 33 -14.89 0.99 1.56
CA VAL A 33 -14.18 2.20 2.02
C VAL A 33 -15.05 2.89 3.07
N THR A 34 -14.56 2.97 4.29
CA THR A 34 -15.26 3.59 5.41
C THR A 34 -14.73 4.99 5.72
N ALA A 35 -13.51 5.30 5.27
CA ALA A 35 -12.91 6.60 5.45
C ALA A 35 -12.02 6.92 4.26
N GLY A 36 -12.21 8.09 3.66
CA GLY A 36 -11.47 8.54 2.48
C GLY A 36 -10.28 9.43 2.83
N PHE A 37 -9.47 9.71 1.82
CA PHE A 37 -8.31 10.57 1.90
C PHE A 37 -8.71 12.05 1.99
N GLY A 38 -7.96 12.81 2.76
CA GLY A 38 -8.04 14.26 2.77
C GLY A 38 -8.45 14.84 4.11
N GLN A 39 -8.70 16.14 4.10
CA GLN A 39 -9.10 16.86 5.31
C GLN A 39 -10.55 16.60 5.66
N ARG A 40 -10.78 16.51 6.95
CA ARG A 40 -12.11 16.38 7.53
C ARG A 40 -12.21 17.27 8.76
N LEU A 41 -13.42 17.76 9.03
CA LEU A 41 -13.71 18.45 10.27
C LEU A 41 -14.13 17.42 11.32
N ASP A 42 -13.55 17.55 12.51
CA ASP A 42 -14.02 16.79 13.66
C ASP A 42 -15.42 17.31 14.04
N PRO A 43 -16.45 16.47 14.06
CA PRO A 43 -17.82 16.91 14.35
C PRO A 43 -17.99 17.44 15.79
N PHE A 44 -17.07 17.10 16.69
CA PHE A 44 -17.16 17.53 18.09
C PHE A 44 -16.34 18.80 18.36
N SER A 45 -15.12 18.88 17.84
CA SER A 45 -14.22 20.00 18.10
C SER A 45 -14.26 21.08 17.03
N GLY A 46 -14.73 20.76 15.84
CA GLY A 46 -14.65 21.63 14.67
C GLY A 46 -13.26 21.78 14.08
N GLU A 47 -12.26 21.08 14.64
CA GLU A 47 -10.91 21.11 14.15
C GLU A 47 -10.74 20.22 12.91
N GLY A 48 -9.88 20.66 11.98
CA GLY A 48 -9.56 19.89 10.81
C GLY A 48 -8.58 18.77 11.15
N THR A 49 -8.85 17.58 10.61
CA THR A 49 -7.92 16.45 10.66
C THR A 49 -7.61 16.01 9.25
N PHE A 50 -6.37 15.55 9.03
CA PHE A 50 -5.93 15.05 7.73
C PHE A 50 -5.81 13.54 7.79
N HIS A 51 -6.55 12.85 6.90
CA HIS A 51 -6.47 11.41 6.75
C HIS A 51 -5.57 11.07 5.55
N ALA A 52 -4.44 10.45 5.83
CA ALA A 52 -3.37 10.25 4.85
C ALA A 52 -3.61 9.07 3.90
N GLY A 53 -4.71 8.34 4.03
CA GLY A 53 -4.99 7.17 3.22
C GLY A 53 -6.46 6.83 3.14
N LEU A 54 -6.73 5.59 2.79
CA LEU A 54 -8.08 5.01 2.81
C LEU A 54 -8.18 3.99 3.94
N ASP A 55 -9.32 3.97 4.63
CA ASP A 55 -9.68 2.88 5.52
C ASP A 55 -10.68 1.99 4.80
N ILE A 56 -10.36 0.70 4.70
CA ILE A 56 -11.19 -0.28 4.01
C ILE A 56 -11.60 -1.34 5.03
N SER A 57 -12.89 -1.39 5.35
CA SER A 57 -13.45 -2.36 6.28
C SER A 57 -13.46 -3.74 5.65
N ALA A 58 -12.97 -4.73 6.37
CA ALA A 58 -12.98 -6.13 5.96
C ALA A 58 -12.90 -7.01 7.21
N PRO A 59 -13.42 -8.24 7.15
CA PRO A 59 -13.34 -9.15 8.30
C PRO A 59 -11.90 -9.42 8.73
N PHE A 60 -11.70 -9.62 10.01
CA PHE A 60 -10.42 -10.03 10.57
C PHE A 60 -9.89 -11.26 9.83
N GLY A 61 -8.64 -11.23 9.41
CA GLY A 61 -8.02 -12.35 8.70
C GLY A 61 -8.17 -12.34 7.18
N THR A 62 -8.92 -11.37 6.62
CA THR A 62 -9.02 -11.22 5.16
C THR A 62 -7.63 -10.97 4.56
N MET A 63 -7.33 -11.62 3.45
CA MET A 63 -6.03 -11.47 2.79
C MET A 63 -5.82 -10.05 2.28
N VAL A 64 -4.64 -9.51 2.58
CA VAL A 64 -4.18 -8.22 2.06
C VAL A 64 -3.16 -8.49 0.97
N GLN A 65 -3.35 -7.87 -0.18
CA GLN A 65 -2.57 -8.12 -1.39
C GLN A 65 -1.84 -6.86 -1.82
N ALA A 66 -0.63 -7.05 -2.38
CA ALA A 66 0.15 -5.92 -2.90
C ALA A 66 -0.61 -5.24 -4.04
N ALA A 67 -0.69 -3.91 -3.99
CA ALA A 67 -1.43 -3.13 -4.99
C ALA A 67 -0.70 -3.04 -6.34
N GLY A 68 0.60 -3.27 -6.35
CA GLY A 68 1.45 -3.28 -7.53
C GLY A 68 2.72 -4.09 -7.26
N ASP A 69 3.47 -4.36 -8.32
CA ASP A 69 4.78 -5.00 -8.19
C ASP A 69 5.73 -4.07 -7.44
N GLY A 70 6.62 -4.63 -6.67
CA GLY A 70 7.62 -3.84 -5.97
C GLY A 70 8.50 -4.65 -5.04
N ILE A 71 9.18 -3.94 -4.15
CA ILE A 71 10.07 -4.51 -3.15
C ILE A 71 9.61 -4.06 -1.78
N VAL A 72 9.52 -5.00 -0.84
CA VAL A 72 9.17 -4.69 0.54
C VAL A 72 10.32 -3.94 1.20
N ILE A 73 10.06 -2.71 1.64
CA ILE A 73 11.07 -1.87 2.29
C ILE A 73 10.91 -1.82 3.80
N TYR A 74 9.75 -2.23 4.32
CA TYR A 74 9.51 -2.39 5.75
C TYR A 74 8.42 -3.44 5.98
N ALA A 75 8.61 -4.25 7.01
CA ALA A 75 7.63 -5.23 7.44
C ALA A 75 7.81 -5.43 8.95
N GLY A 76 6.88 -4.91 9.75
CA GLY A 76 7.01 -4.96 11.20
C GLY A 76 6.03 -4.05 11.90
N ARG A 77 6.27 -3.81 13.17
CA ARG A 77 5.39 -3.01 14.01
C ARG A 77 5.76 -1.53 13.97
N ASP A 78 4.74 -0.69 13.90
CA ASP A 78 4.83 0.76 14.04
C ASP A 78 3.78 1.21 15.04
N SER A 79 4.08 2.23 15.85
CA SER A 79 3.27 2.60 16.99
C SER A 79 1.83 3.00 16.65
N GLY A 80 1.59 3.72 15.56
CA GLY A 80 0.25 4.16 15.17
C GLY A 80 -0.46 3.18 14.23
N TYR A 81 0.31 2.59 13.33
CA TYR A 81 -0.22 1.71 12.28
C TYR A 81 -0.28 0.23 12.71
N GLY A 82 0.30 -0.12 13.86
CA GLY A 82 0.39 -1.51 14.30
C GLY A 82 1.33 -2.30 13.41
N ASN A 83 0.95 -3.51 13.06
CA ASN A 83 1.72 -4.29 12.10
C ASN A 83 1.51 -3.72 10.71
N GLU A 84 2.61 -3.39 10.01
CA GLU A 84 2.52 -2.79 8.69
C GLU A 84 3.54 -3.34 7.71
N VAL A 85 3.22 -3.22 6.43
CA VAL A 85 4.11 -3.52 5.31
C VAL A 85 4.18 -2.27 4.43
N LEU A 86 5.39 -1.90 4.02
CA LEU A 86 5.63 -0.86 3.02
C LEU A 86 6.26 -1.48 1.78
N VAL A 87 5.72 -1.14 0.62
CA VAL A 87 6.21 -1.63 -0.68
C VAL A 87 6.66 -0.42 -1.51
N ASN A 88 7.86 -0.51 -2.03
CA ASN A 88 8.41 0.48 -2.97
C ASN A 88 8.18 -0.03 -4.39
N HIS A 89 7.39 0.72 -5.17
CA HIS A 89 7.03 0.37 -6.56
C HIS A 89 7.96 1.00 -7.59
N GLY A 90 8.94 1.79 -7.16
CA GLY A 90 9.76 2.59 -8.06
C GLY A 90 9.09 3.92 -8.41
N ASN A 91 9.82 4.76 -9.13
CA ASN A 91 9.36 6.11 -9.56
C ASN A 91 8.86 6.98 -8.40
N GLY A 92 9.39 6.76 -7.19
CA GLY A 92 9.00 7.50 -6.00
C GLY A 92 7.67 7.09 -5.39
N ILE A 93 7.05 6.01 -5.87
CA ILE A 93 5.75 5.55 -5.37
C ILE A 93 5.94 4.45 -4.35
N THR A 94 5.36 4.64 -3.16
CA THR A 94 5.30 3.63 -2.10
C THR A 94 3.87 3.41 -1.65
N THR A 95 3.57 2.20 -1.17
CA THR A 95 2.27 1.89 -0.56
C THR A 95 2.48 1.34 0.85
N LYS A 96 1.55 1.67 1.73
CA LYS A 96 1.56 1.25 3.13
C LYS A 96 0.27 0.50 3.46
N TYR A 97 0.43 -0.62 4.15
CA TYR A 97 -0.66 -1.51 4.55
C TYR A 97 -0.60 -1.67 6.06
N GLY A 98 -1.52 -1.03 6.77
CA GLY A 98 -1.48 -0.95 8.24
C GLY A 98 -2.57 -1.73 8.94
N HIS A 99 -2.43 -1.86 10.26
CA HIS A 99 -3.31 -2.57 11.19
C HIS A 99 -3.42 -4.07 10.93
N LEU A 100 -2.37 -4.66 10.33
CA LEU A 100 -2.37 -6.08 9.98
C LEU A 100 -2.38 -6.97 11.23
N SER A 101 -3.11 -8.10 11.16
CA SER A 101 -3.03 -9.14 12.19
C SER A 101 -1.78 -9.99 12.01
N LYS A 102 -1.44 -10.32 10.77
CA LYS A 102 -0.24 -11.09 10.42
C LYS A 102 0.45 -10.45 9.23
N ILE A 103 1.78 -10.52 9.25
CA ILE A 103 2.64 -10.06 8.15
C ILE A 103 3.16 -11.32 7.43
N HIS A 104 2.98 -11.36 6.09
CA HIS A 104 3.44 -12.46 5.23
C HIS A 104 4.50 -11.98 4.25
N ALA A 105 5.31 -11.00 4.66
CA ALA A 105 6.35 -10.42 3.84
C ALA A 105 7.57 -10.11 4.69
N VAL A 106 8.74 -10.09 4.09
CA VAL A 106 9.99 -9.70 4.75
C VAL A 106 10.66 -8.58 3.97
N ILE A 107 11.45 -7.76 4.67
CA ILE A 107 12.19 -6.66 4.05
C ILE A 107 13.11 -7.22 2.96
N GLY A 108 13.10 -6.58 1.79
CA GLY A 108 13.90 -7.00 0.64
C GLY A 108 13.20 -7.96 -0.31
N GLN A 109 12.05 -8.50 0.09
CA GLN A 109 11.30 -9.44 -0.75
C GLN A 109 10.68 -8.72 -1.94
N GLU A 110 10.80 -9.32 -3.13
CA GLU A 110 10.03 -8.90 -4.30
C GLU A 110 8.60 -9.40 -4.16
N VAL A 111 7.66 -8.53 -4.48
CA VAL A 111 6.24 -8.88 -4.51
C VAL A 111 5.64 -8.54 -5.87
N LYS A 112 4.66 -9.32 -6.27
CA LYS A 112 3.90 -9.08 -7.50
C LYS A 112 2.53 -8.50 -7.15
N ARG A 113 1.97 -7.71 -8.05
CA ARG A 113 0.60 -7.20 -7.92
C ARG A 113 -0.36 -8.35 -7.61
N GLY A 114 -1.13 -8.22 -6.55
CA GLY A 114 -2.07 -9.25 -6.11
C GLY A 114 -1.48 -10.30 -5.18
N GLN A 115 -0.18 -10.28 -4.93
CA GLN A 115 0.45 -11.23 -4.00
C GLN A 115 0.04 -10.93 -2.56
N VAL A 116 -0.28 -11.97 -1.80
CA VAL A 116 -0.65 -11.81 -0.39
C VAL A 116 0.58 -11.39 0.43
N ILE A 117 0.42 -10.30 1.18
CA ILE A 117 1.49 -9.74 2.02
C ILE A 117 1.12 -9.68 3.50
N GLY A 118 -0.12 -9.99 3.83
CA GLY A 118 -0.59 -10.00 5.21
C GLY A 118 -2.07 -10.29 5.30
N THR A 119 -2.62 -10.10 6.49
CA THR A 119 -4.05 -10.28 6.75
C THR A 119 -4.59 -9.11 7.57
N VAL A 120 -5.86 -8.77 7.35
CA VAL A 120 -6.56 -7.69 8.05
C VAL A 120 -6.60 -7.97 9.55
N GLY A 121 -6.36 -6.93 10.33
CA GLY A 121 -6.40 -7.00 11.78
C GLY A 121 -6.91 -5.73 12.41
N MET A 122 -6.50 -5.53 13.66
CA MET A 122 -6.87 -4.39 14.49
C MET A 122 -5.66 -3.87 15.28
N THR A 123 -4.44 -4.19 14.85
CA THR A 123 -3.24 -3.77 15.58
C THR A 123 -3.02 -2.26 15.45
N GLY A 124 -2.34 -1.68 16.43
CA GLY A 124 -2.16 -0.24 16.48
C GLY A 124 -3.43 0.49 16.90
N ARG A 125 -3.66 1.69 16.36
CA ARG A 125 -4.81 2.53 16.68
C ARG A 125 -6.00 2.19 15.79
N ALA A 126 -6.65 1.06 16.07
CA ALA A 126 -7.81 0.63 15.32
C ALA A 126 -8.97 0.31 16.26
N THR A 127 -10.19 0.72 15.88
CA THR A 127 -11.41 0.46 16.65
C THR A 127 -12.21 -0.72 16.12
N GLY A 128 -11.86 -1.24 14.97
CA GLY A 128 -12.48 -2.39 14.35
C GLY A 128 -11.61 -2.94 13.23
N PRO A 129 -11.91 -4.14 12.70
CA PRO A 129 -11.10 -4.73 11.64
C PRO A 129 -11.17 -3.90 10.36
N HIS A 130 -10.04 -3.41 9.91
CA HIS A 130 -9.92 -2.69 8.65
C HIS A 130 -8.46 -2.66 8.19
N LEU A 131 -8.27 -2.38 6.91
CA LEU A 131 -6.96 -2.05 6.36
C LEU A 131 -6.85 -0.53 6.26
N HIS A 132 -5.77 0.02 6.81
CA HIS A 132 -5.37 1.41 6.51
C HIS A 132 -4.37 1.36 5.36
N TYR A 133 -4.71 1.98 4.25
CA TYR A 133 -3.94 1.91 3.01
C TYR A 133 -3.52 3.30 2.55
N GLU A 134 -2.21 3.49 2.34
CA GLU A 134 -1.66 4.76 1.86
C GLU A 134 -0.88 4.57 0.57
N VAL A 135 -0.97 5.60 -0.28
CA VAL A 135 -0.08 5.78 -1.43
C VAL A 135 0.70 7.06 -1.22
N CYS A 136 2.02 6.99 -1.29
CA CYS A 136 2.89 8.15 -1.22
C CYS A 136 3.66 8.31 -2.52
N VAL A 137 3.80 9.55 -2.97
CA VAL A 137 4.65 9.92 -4.11
C VAL A 137 5.72 10.85 -3.57
N ASN A 138 6.99 10.44 -3.68
CA ASN A 138 8.14 11.16 -3.11
C ASN A 138 7.88 11.52 -1.63
N ASP A 139 7.46 10.52 -0.86
CA ASP A 139 7.16 10.60 0.58
C ASP A 139 5.97 11.48 0.95
N THR A 140 5.21 11.97 -0.02
CA THR A 140 4.00 12.77 0.23
C THR A 140 2.76 11.92 0.02
N PRO A 141 1.89 11.78 1.02
CA PRO A 141 0.63 11.04 0.85
C PRO A 141 -0.24 11.67 -0.23
N VAL A 142 -0.80 10.82 -1.10
CA VAL A 142 -1.73 11.23 -2.15
C VAL A 142 -3.00 10.38 -2.05
N ASN A 143 -4.06 10.82 -2.71
CA ASN A 143 -5.33 10.08 -2.68
C ASN A 143 -5.20 8.74 -3.39
N PRO A 144 -5.26 7.60 -2.66
CA PRO A 144 -5.14 6.27 -3.28
C PRO A 144 -6.21 6.00 -4.33
N ALA A 145 -7.39 6.60 -4.21
CA ALA A 145 -8.49 6.40 -5.16
C ALA A 145 -8.13 6.81 -6.59
N LYS A 146 -7.14 7.68 -6.76
CA LYS A 146 -6.67 8.09 -8.09
C LYS A 146 -5.95 6.96 -8.84
N TYR A 147 -5.45 5.98 -8.12
CA TYR A 147 -4.70 4.86 -8.69
C TYR A 147 -5.53 3.60 -8.81
N LEU A 148 -6.44 3.37 -7.86
CA LEU A 148 -7.20 2.13 -7.80
C LEU A 148 -8.16 1.99 -8.98
N ARG A 149 -8.20 0.79 -9.54
CA ARG A 149 -9.03 0.43 -10.71
C ARG A 149 -10.14 -0.51 -10.30
N HIS A 150 -11.30 -0.29 -10.87
CA HIS A 150 -12.45 -1.15 -10.65
C HIS A 150 -12.54 -2.25 -11.71
#